data_48799a47a08b84a07c1b58128188eb47
#
_entry.id   48799a47a08b84a07c1b58128188eb47
#
_cell.length_a   1.000
_cell.length_b   1.000
_cell.length_c   1.000
_cell.angle_alpha   90.00
_cell.angle_beta   90.00
_cell.angle_gamma   90.00
#
_symmetry.space_group_name_H-M   'P 1'
#
loop_
_entity.id
_entity.type
_entity.pdbx_description
1 polymer ?
#
loop_
_entity_poly.entity_id
_entity_poly.type
_entity_poly.pdbx_seq_one_letter_code
_entity_poly.pdbx_strand_id
1 'polypeptide(L)'
;MVCDIGIFIFRKDLRIYDNRGLNILAKECKEILPVFIFDVNQVDINNNTKNYLSFPALRFLCESVEDLYNHIILEAKSKLYIFYGEPIIVIKYIINFLLKSKKTICLGFNSDFTQYSLKRDSDIFNLCKKMNILTFLNDDDYTMCSMDILKKADSSAYKQYGAFKKNMLENKKDFNKLENPKITFIKKNIAFKKLFEPEELSEFWDKHLKPDYTPLEIGKREIALTTLKNLKNFSEYNIKRDILSYQTTHLSAYLNFGLISEREFYYALLDKLGANTQLINQVIWRDYYLCLLRFLPNANSYVNHVDERYNKLEWLSKKPTKTIKTSQAWKEWTLMMNSQTGFLLIDAAIKELIKTGFMHNRCRMIVGVFSVKYLLINPLCRYIGLNDWFSRHLLDCSTSQNKLNTQWVTELDFPGKKFSPSEAPIAGRPMSISNTMIKKWDPDCLYIKKWLPKLANIDNKILIGWDTKYDEKIHPKPIFNAKDRYNEWISLCKKVQ
;
A
#
# COMPACT_ATOMS: atom_id res chain seq x y z
N MET A 1 -32.38 -17.67 -4.34
CA MET A 1 -31.91 -16.41 -4.92
C MET A 1 -32.91 -15.32 -4.58
N VAL A 2 -32.41 -14.27 -3.96
CA VAL A 2 -33.25 -13.17 -3.43
C VAL A 2 -33.51 -12.10 -4.50
N CYS A 3 -32.54 -11.90 -5.44
CA CYS A 3 -32.59 -10.82 -6.42
C CYS A 3 -32.44 -11.30 -7.87
N ASP A 4 -32.98 -10.55 -8.81
CA ASP A 4 -32.78 -10.80 -10.26
C ASP A 4 -31.39 -10.31 -10.69
N ILE A 5 -30.95 -9.12 -10.21
CA ILE A 5 -29.68 -8.51 -10.57
C ILE A 5 -28.91 -8.14 -9.30
N GLY A 6 -27.69 -8.65 -9.18
CA GLY A 6 -26.71 -8.21 -8.20
C GLY A 6 -25.74 -7.20 -8.83
N ILE A 7 -25.67 -5.98 -8.34
CA ILE A 7 -24.66 -4.99 -8.73
C ILE A 7 -23.44 -5.26 -7.89
N PHE A 8 -22.32 -5.71 -8.48
CA PHE A 8 -21.06 -5.88 -7.76
C PHE A 8 -20.08 -4.76 -8.10
N ILE A 9 -19.64 -4.02 -7.07
CA ILE A 9 -18.71 -2.90 -7.22
C ILE A 9 -17.29 -3.40 -6.92
N PHE A 10 -16.50 -3.62 -7.97
CA PHE A 10 -15.06 -3.89 -7.83
C PHE A 10 -14.33 -2.65 -7.33
N ARG A 11 -13.26 -2.86 -6.54
CA ARG A 11 -12.43 -1.80 -5.95
C ARG A 11 -10.95 -2.18 -5.96
N LYS A 12 -10.44 -2.73 -4.84
CA LYS A 12 -9.10 -3.30 -4.68
C LYS A 12 -9.12 -4.83 -4.72
N ASP A 13 -10.04 -5.38 -5.44
CA ASP A 13 -10.34 -6.79 -5.58
C ASP A 13 -10.54 -7.14 -7.06
N LEU A 14 -9.59 -6.68 -7.91
CA LEU A 14 -9.68 -6.68 -9.36
C LEU A 14 -9.46 -8.08 -9.95
N ARG A 15 -10.32 -9.02 -9.54
CA ARG A 15 -10.32 -10.42 -9.99
C ARG A 15 -11.72 -11.03 -9.85
N ILE A 16 -12.00 -12.03 -10.68
CA ILE A 16 -13.23 -12.83 -10.56
C ILE A 16 -13.01 -14.12 -9.75
N TYR A 17 -11.75 -14.57 -9.62
CA TYR A 17 -11.38 -15.78 -8.87
C TYR A 17 -11.16 -15.47 -7.40
N ASP A 18 -11.66 -16.35 -6.53
CA ASP A 18 -11.51 -16.22 -5.08
C ASP A 18 -11.87 -14.83 -4.54
N ASN A 19 -12.90 -14.21 -5.15
CA ASN A 19 -13.46 -12.93 -4.71
C ASN A 19 -14.68 -13.19 -3.83
N ARG A 20 -14.53 -13.04 -2.52
CA ARG A 20 -15.53 -13.47 -1.55
C ARG A 20 -16.82 -12.68 -1.63
N GLY A 21 -16.74 -11.36 -1.70
CA GLY A 21 -17.94 -10.51 -1.83
C GLY A 21 -18.71 -10.81 -3.11
N LEU A 22 -18.01 -11.02 -4.21
CA LEU A 22 -18.61 -11.41 -5.47
C LEU A 22 -19.28 -12.79 -5.36
N ASN A 23 -18.62 -13.74 -4.70
CA ASN A 23 -19.14 -15.09 -4.51
C ASN A 23 -20.41 -15.10 -3.64
N ILE A 24 -20.44 -14.28 -2.58
CA ILE A 24 -21.61 -14.10 -1.71
C ILE A 24 -22.78 -13.54 -2.53
N LEU A 25 -22.56 -12.45 -3.27
CA LEU A 25 -23.59 -11.82 -4.07
C LEU A 25 -24.11 -12.77 -5.19
N ALA A 26 -23.23 -13.55 -5.81
CA ALA A 26 -23.59 -14.49 -6.87
C ALA A 26 -24.48 -15.64 -6.36
N LYS A 27 -24.40 -16.03 -5.09
CA LYS A 27 -25.30 -17.03 -4.47
C LYS A 27 -26.72 -16.47 -4.29
N GLU A 28 -26.86 -15.17 -4.13
CA GLU A 28 -28.13 -14.49 -3.84
C GLU A 28 -28.83 -13.93 -5.09
N CYS A 29 -28.12 -13.78 -6.21
CA CYS A 29 -28.65 -13.15 -7.41
C CYS A 29 -28.60 -14.09 -8.63
N LYS A 30 -29.57 -13.92 -9.55
CA LYS A 30 -29.62 -14.70 -10.80
C LYS A 30 -28.48 -14.31 -11.75
N GLU A 31 -28.23 -13.01 -11.85
CA GLU A 31 -27.19 -12.43 -12.72
C GLU A 31 -26.44 -11.32 -11.99
N ILE A 32 -25.13 -11.20 -12.27
CA ILE A 32 -24.28 -10.15 -11.71
C ILE A 32 -23.99 -9.09 -12.76
N LEU A 33 -24.21 -7.82 -12.40
CA LEU A 33 -23.74 -6.65 -13.13
C LEU A 33 -22.39 -6.22 -12.55
N PRO A 34 -21.28 -6.46 -13.24
CA PRO A 34 -19.96 -6.07 -12.76
C PRO A 34 -19.71 -4.58 -13.03
N VAL A 35 -19.36 -3.83 -12.01
CA VAL A 35 -19.17 -2.38 -12.06
C VAL A 35 -17.82 -2.00 -11.45
N PHE A 36 -17.11 -1.08 -12.09
CA PHE A 36 -15.98 -0.36 -11.52
C PHE A 36 -16.23 1.15 -11.57
N ILE A 37 -15.84 1.87 -10.51
CA ILE A 37 -16.03 3.33 -10.45
C ILE A 37 -14.67 3.98 -10.12
N PHE A 38 -14.15 4.75 -11.07
CA PHE A 38 -13.07 5.68 -10.76
C PHE A 38 -13.62 6.82 -9.91
N ASP A 39 -13.28 6.79 -8.64
CA ASP A 39 -13.75 7.75 -7.65
C ASP A 39 -13.01 9.08 -7.78
N VAL A 40 -13.70 10.15 -8.12
CA VAL A 40 -13.13 11.49 -8.30
C VAL A 40 -12.41 12.04 -7.06
N ASN A 41 -12.73 11.52 -5.87
CA ASN A 41 -12.05 11.89 -4.64
C ASN A 41 -10.71 11.17 -4.46
N GLN A 42 -10.46 10.09 -5.21
CA GLN A 42 -9.21 9.33 -5.22
C GLN A 42 -8.39 9.58 -6.48
N VAL A 43 -9.06 9.83 -7.59
CA VAL A 43 -8.48 9.98 -8.92
C VAL A 43 -9.09 11.20 -9.59
N ASP A 44 -8.41 12.34 -9.55
CA ASP A 44 -8.83 13.52 -10.30
C ASP A 44 -8.09 13.57 -11.64
N ILE A 45 -8.77 13.14 -12.71
CA ILE A 45 -8.21 13.12 -14.07
C ILE A 45 -7.87 14.51 -14.61
N ASN A 46 -8.46 15.56 -14.04
CA ASN A 46 -8.22 16.94 -14.46
C ASN A 46 -7.14 17.65 -13.63
N ASN A 47 -6.79 17.12 -12.46
CA ASN A 47 -5.87 17.77 -11.54
C ASN A 47 -5.00 16.78 -10.75
N ASN A 48 -3.88 16.37 -11.36
CA ASN A 48 -2.92 15.43 -10.79
C ASN A 48 -2.38 15.81 -9.39
N THR A 49 -2.47 17.07 -8.98
CA THR A 49 -1.96 17.51 -7.68
C THR A 49 -2.87 17.10 -6.50
N LYS A 50 -4.11 16.71 -6.78
CA LYS A 50 -5.10 16.30 -5.78
C LYS A 50 -5.30 14.78 -5.70
N ASN A 51 -4.66 14.02 -6.55
CA ASN A 51 -4.81 12.57 -6.57
C ASN A 51 -4.34 11.94 -5.24
N TYR A 52 -5.17 11.07 -4.70
CA TYR A 52 -4.83 10.24 -3.55
C TYR A 52 -3.82 9.16 -3.93
N LEU A 53 -3.99 8.56 -5.12
CA LEU A 53 -3.06 7.57 -5.66
C LEU A 53 -1.84 8.25 -6.30
N SER A 54 -0.68 7.63 -6.14
CA SER A 54 0.51 8.01 -6.90
C SER A 54 0.29 7.77 -8.39
N PHE A 55 1.07 8.45 -9.22
CA PHE A 55 1.05 8.20 -10.67
C PHE A 55 1.34 6.72 -11.01
N PRO A 56 2.40 6.07 -10.46
CA PRO A 56 2.61 4.64 -10.65
C PRO A 56 1.41 3.76 -10.24
N ALA A 57 0.80 4.07 -9.08
CA ALA A 57 -0.34 3.32 -8.56
C ALA A 57 -1.59 3.48 -9.44
N LEU A 58 -1.81 4.69 -9.95
CA LEU A 58 -2.94 4.98 -10.81
C LEU A 58 -2.79 4.28 -12.16
N ARG A 59 -1.59 4.31 -12.77
CA ARG A 59 -1.30 3.55 -13.98
C ARG A 59 -1.59 2.05 -13.79
N PHE A 60 -1.01 1.46 -12.74
CA PHE A 60 -1.22 0.05 -12.43
C PHE A 60 -2.70 -0.28 -12.22
N LEU A 61 -3.45 0.61 -11.55
CA LEU A 61 -4.90 0.46 -11.37
C LEU A 61 -5.62 0.37 -12.72
N CYS A 62 -5.30 1.25 -13.67
CA CYS A 62 -5.98 1.25 -14.96
C CYS A 62 -5.63 0.03 -15.80
N GLU A 63 -4.35 -0.35 -15.85
CA GLU A 63 -3.92 -1.60 -16.48
C GLU A 63 -4.66 -2.81 -15.86
N SER A 64 -4.87 -2.79 -14.53
CA SER A 64 -5.59 -3.85 -13.82
C SER A 64 -7.09 -3.86 -14.10
N VAL A 65 -7.69 -2.69 -14.26
CA VAL A 65 -9.12 -2.57 -14.65
C VAL A 65 -9.34 -3.02 -16.09
N GLU A 66 -8.43 -2.68 -16.99
CA GLU A 66 -8.43 -3.18 -18.37
C GLU A 66 -8.26 -4.70 -18.43
N ASP A 67 -7.33 -5.25 -17.64
CA ASP A 67 -7.13 -6.70 -17.54
C ASP A 67 -8.39 -7.41 -17.03
N LEU A 68 -9.05 -6.88 -16.00
CA LEU A 68 -10.32 -7.41 -15.50
C LEU A 68 -11.45 -7.29 -16.54
N TYR A 69 -11.52 -6.16 -17.26
CA TYR A 69 -12.47 -5.96 -18.35
C TYR A 69 -12.33 -7.05 -19.43
N ASN A 70 -11.09 -7.31 -19.88
CA ASN A 70 -10.78 -8.33 -20.86
C ASN A 70 -11.11 -9.74 -20.35
N HIS A 71 -10.81 -10.06 -19.09
CA HIS A 71 -11.17 -11.34 -18.46
C HIS A 71 -12.68 -11.56 -18.44
N ILE A 72 -13.47 -10.56 -18.08
CA ILE A 72 -14.94 -10.66 -18.05
C ILE A 72 -15.51 -10.87 -19.46
N ILE A 73 -14.94 -10.23 -20.48
CA ILE A 73 -15.35 -10.45 -21.88
C ILE A 73 -15.03 -11.89 -22.31
N LEU A 74 -13.80 -12.33 -22.11
CA LEU A 74 -13.31 -13.61 -22.63
C LEU A 74 -13.97 -14.81 -21.92
N GLU A 75 -14.02 -14.79 -20.60
CA GLU A 75 -14.46 -15.93 -19.82
C GLU A 75 -15.96 -15.93 -19.52
N ALA A 76 -16.53 -14.75 -19.28
CA ALA A 76 -17.93 -14.63 -18.88
C ALA A 76 -18.86 -14.16 -20.00
N LYS A 77 -18.33 -13.78 -21.16
CA LYS A 77 -19.07 -13.20 -22.30
C LYS A 77 -19.99 -12.05 -21.85
N SER A 78 -19.45 -11.19 -20.99
CA SER A 78 -20.11 -10.03 -20.40
C SER A 78 -19.22 -8.81 -20.52
N LYS A 79 -19.63 -7.66 -19.99
CA LYS A 79 -18.87 -6.41 -20.01
C LYS A 79 -18.71 -5.89 -18.59
N LEU A 80 -17.51 -5.44 -18.19
CA LEU A 80 -17.31 -4.62 -17.01
C LEU A 80 -17.80 -3.20 -17.31
N TYR A 81 -18.71 -2.67 -16.50
CA TYR A 81 -19.22 -1.31 -16.67
C TYR A 81 -18.38 -0.34 -15.85
N ILE A 82 -17.60 0.49 -16.54
CA ILE A 82 -16.66 1.42 -15.93
C ILE A 82 -17.28 2.82 -15.91
N PHE A 83 -17.23 3.47 -14.74
CA PHE A 83 -17.74 4.83 -14.53
C PHE A 83 -16.65 5.72 -13.93
N TYR A 84 -16.79 7.01 -14.14
CA TYR A 84 -16.03 8.04 -13.48
C TYR A 84 -16.98 9.00 -12.73
N GLY A 85 -16.76 9.19 -11.44
CA GLY A 85 -17.61 10.07 -10.63
C GLY A 85 -17.58 9.76 -9.14
N GLU A 86 -18.41 10.47 -8.38
CA GLU A 86 -18.62 10.14 -6.97
C GLU A 86 -19.39 8.82 -6.84
N PRO A 87 -18.89 7.83 -6.08
CA PRO A 87 -19.50 6.51 -6.00
C PRO A 87 -20.98 6.52 -5.63
N ILE A 88 -21.38 7.37 -4.69
CA ILE A 88 -22.78 7.46 -4.26
C ILE A 88 -23.71 7.97 -5.37
N ILE A 89 -23.24 8.91 -6.19
CA ILE A 89 -23.99 9.48 -7.32
C ILE A 89 -24.12 8.44 -8.43
N VAL A 90 -23.01 7.77 -8.76
CA VAL A 90 -22.98 6.73 -9.80
C VAL A 90 -23.86 5.54 -9.41
N ILE A 91 -23.76 5.06 -8.18
CA ILE A 91 -24.57 3.93 -7.69
C ILE A 91 -26.06 4.28 -7.72
N LYS A 92 -26.44 5.47 -7.26
CA LYS A 92 -27.84 5.95 -7.34
C LYS A 92 -28.35 5.99 -8.78
N TYR A 93 -27.51 6.43 -9.71
CA TYR A 93 -27.86 6.43 -11.14
C TYR A 93 -28.09 5.01 -11.66
N ILE A 94 -27.17 4.07 -11.38
CA ILE A 94 -27.29 2.66 -11.81
C ILE A 94 -28.58 2.03 -11.26
N ILE A 95 -28.83 2.19 -9.96
CA ILE A 95 -30.02 1.64 -9.29
C ILE A 95 -31.29 2.21 -9.94
N ASN A 96 -31.40 3.54 -10.09
CA ASN A 96 -32.57 4.16 -10.71
C ASN A 96 -32.78 3.73 -12.16
N PHE A 97 -31.71 3.48 -12.89
CA PHE A 97 -31.80 2.96 -14.27
C PHE A 97 -32.37 1.55 -14.29
N LEU A 98 -31.87 0.66 -13.44
CA LEU A 98 -32.28 -0.74 -13.38
C LEU A 98 -33.71 -0.93 -12.83
N LEU A 99 -34.12 -0.12 -11.88
CA LEU A 99 -35.47 -0.17 -11.30
C LEU A 99 -36.58 0.04 -12.37
N LYS A 100 -36.29 0.74 -13.48
CA LYS A 100 -37.25 0.89 -14.60
C LYS A 100 -37.62 -0.44 -15.24
N SER A 101 -36.79 -1.48 -15.11
CA SER A 101 -37.05 -2.81 -15.63
C SER A 101 -37.94 -3.69 -14.74
N LYS A 102 -38.39 -3.19 -13.60
CA LYS A 102 -39.18 -3.91 -12.56
C LYS A 102 -38.49 -5.15 -12.01
N LYS A 103 -37.16 -5.27 -12.17
CA LYS A 103 -36.33 -6.34 -11.60
C LYS A 103 -35.98 -6.04 -10.15
N THR A 104 -35.86 -7.08 -9.34
CA THR A 104 -35.32 -6.98 -7.98
C THR A 104 -33.81 -6.82 -8.04
N ILE A 105 -33.26 -5.90 -7.23
CA ILE A 105 -31.85 -5.50 -7.28
C ILE A 105 -31.21 -5.67 -5.90
N CYS A 106 -30.00 -6.18 -5.87
CA CYS A 106 -29.13 -6.18 -4.71
C CYS A 106 -27.80 -5.49 -5.07
N LEU A 107 -27.07 -5.00 -4.06
CA LEU A 107 -25.75 -4.40 -4.24
C LEU A 107 -24.75 -5.12 -3.36
N GLY A 108 -23.52 -5.38 -3.86
CA GLY A 108 -22.46 -6.01 -3.10
C GLY A 108 -21.10 -5.41 -3.39
N PHE A 109 -20.22 -5.44 -2.39
CA PHE A 109 -18.80 -5.07 -2.50
C PHE A 109 -17.98 -5.58 -1.31
N ASN A 110 -16.66 -5.65 -1.48
CA ASN A 110 -15.73 -5.91 -0.40
C ASN A 110 -15.40 -4.61 0.35
N SER A 111 -15.44 -4.66 1.69
CA SER A 111 -15.23 -3.51 2.57
C SER A 111 -13.76 -3.11 2.61
N ASP A 112 -13.48 -1.82 2.77
CA ASP A 112 -12.15 -1.27 3.06
C ASP A 112 -12.24 -0.43 4.36
N PHE A 113 -11.17 -0.39 5.15
CA PHE A 113 -11.20 0.12 6.52
C PHE A 113 -10.51 1.47 6.69
N THR A 114 -10.15 2.17 5.61
CA THR A 114 -9.68 3.55 5.70
C THR A 114 -10.81 4.48 6.14
N GLN A 115 -10.50 5.61 6.78
CA GLN A 115 -11.55 6.58 7.20
C GLN A 115 -12.43 7.01 6.03
N TYR A 116 -11.82 7.26 4.87
CA TYR A 116 -12.54 7.58 3.66
C TYR A 116 -13.48 6.45 3.24
N SER A 117 -12.97 5.23 3.20
CA SER A 117 -13.74 4.06 2.76
C SER A 117 -14.89 3.75 3.70
N LEU A 118 -14.67 3.82 5.02
CA LEU A 118 -15.72 3.62 6.01
C LEU A 118 -16.87 4.63 5.85
N LYS A 119 -16.53 5.90 5.62
CA LYS A 119 -17.54 6.94 5.36
C LYS A 119 -18.29 6.67 4.06
N ARG A 120 -17.59 6.46 2.96
CA ARG A 120 -18.16 6.14 1.64
C ARG A 120 -19.11 4.94 1.72
N ASP A 121 -18.67 3.86 2.37
CA ASP A 121 -19.42 2.61 2.46
C ASP A 121 -20.68 2.77 3.34
N SER A 122 -20.58 3.55 4.42
CA SER A 122 -21.73 3.94 5.22
C SER A 122 -22.76 4.79 4.42
N ASP A 123 -22.27 5.74 3.63
CA ASP A 123 -23.12 6.59 2.80
C ASP A 123 -23.87 5.76 1.72
N ILE A 124 -23.17 4.81 1.09
CA ILE A 124 -23.75 3.86 0.12
C ILE A 124 -24.78 2.96 0.79
N PHE A 125 -24.46 2.38 1.95
CA PHE A 125 -25.39 1.55 2.71
C PHE A 125 -26.67 2.30 3.06
N ASN A 126 -26.55 3.55 3.54
CA ASN A 126 -27.69 4.40 3.87
C ASN A 126 -28.53 4.76 2.64
N LEU A 127 -27.90 5.00 1.48
CA LEU A 127 -28.61 5.19 0.21
C LEU A 127 -29.42 3.95 -0.16
N CYS A 128 -28.81 2.77 -0.15
CA CYS A 128 -29.45 1.50 -0.47
C CYS A 128 -30.62 1.22 0.46
N LYS A 129 -30.46 1.45 1.78
CA LYS A 129 -31.53 1.30 2.77
C LYS A 129 -32.74 2.21 2.46
N LYS A 130 -32.49 3.49 2.09
CA LYS A 130 -33.56 4.44 1.69
C LYS A 130 -34.28 4.03 0.41
N MET A 131 -33.62 3.28 -0.47
CA MET A 131 -34.16 2.79 -1.74
C MET A 131 -34.71 1.35 -1.66
N ASN A 132 -34.75 0.75 -0.48
CA ASN A 132 -35.10 -0.66 -0.24
C ASN A 132 -34.29 -1.67 -1.07
N ILE A 133 -32.99 -1.40 -1.23
CA ILE A 133 -32.03 -2.28 -1.91
C ILE A 133 -31.25 -3.06 -0.86
N LEU A 134 -31.26 -4.38 -0.95
CA LEU A 134 -30.44 -5.25 -0.10
C LEU A 134 -28.96 -5.06 -0.43
N THR A 135 -28.12 -4.96 0.62
CA THR A 135 -26.68 -4.73 0.47
C THR A 135 -25.91 -5.85 1.13
N PHE A 136 -24.98 -6.46 0.37
CA PHE A 136 -24.08 -7.52 0.82
C PHE A 136 -22.68 -6.97 0.96
N LEU A 137 -22.22 -6.83 2.20
CA LEU A 137 -20.88 -6.35 2.53
C LEU A 137 -20.04 -7.54 2.98
N ASN A 138 -18.81 -7.63 2.52
CA ASN A 138 -17.88 -8.65 2.96
C ASN A 138 -16.58 -8.01 3.47
N ASP A 139 -16.20 -8.34 4.69
CA ASP A 139 -15.01 -7.80 5.37
C ASP A 139 -13.76 -8.69 5.18
N ASP A 140 -13.91 -9.90 4.64
CA ASP A 140 -12.91 -10.97 4.69
C ASP A 140 -12.13 -11.17 3.38
N ASP A 141 -12.33 -10.34 2.35
CA ASP A 141 -11.70 -10.58 1.05
C ASP A 141 -10.19 -10.33 1.06
N TYR A 142 -9.74 -9.38 1.85
CA TYR A 142 -8.35 -8.90 1.89
C TYR A 142 -7.49 -9.58 2.96
N THR A 143 -7.91 -10.73 3.49
CA THR A 143 -7.23 -11.48 4.54
C THR A 143 -7.23 -12.98 4.28
N MET A 144 -6.30 -13.70 4.92
CA MET A 144 -6.22 -15.16 4.81
C MET A 144 -7.39 -15.85 5.52
N CYS A 145 -7.96 -15.25 6.55
CA CYS A 145 -9.09 -15.78 7.30
C CYS A 145 -10.09 -14.68 7.67
N SER A 146 -11.22 -15.06 8.28
CA SER A 146 -12.23 -14.10 8.72
C SER A 146 -11.67 -13.07 9.70
N MET A 147 -12.12 -11.83 9.58
CA MET A 147 -11.83 -10.74 10.52
C MET A 147 -12.22 -11.10 11.96
N ASP A 148 -13.20 -11.98 12.17
CA ASP A 148 -13.58 -12.45 13.50
C ASP A 148 -12.47 -13.24 14.19
N ILE A 149 -11.64 -13.96 13.43
CA ILE A 149 -10.47 -14.68 13.95
C ILE A 149 -9.32 -13.71 14.25
N LEU A 150 -9.21 -12.62 13.51
CA LEU A 150 -8.10 -11.68 13.60
C LEU A 150 -8.21 -10.72 14.80
N LYS A 151 -9.38 -10.58 15.40
CA LYS A 151 -9.61 -9.77 16.62
C LYS A 151 -9.50 -10.64 17.89
N LYS A 152 -9.35 -10.00 19.04
CA LYS A 152 -9.47 -10.65 20.33
C LYS A 152 -10.93 -10.95 20.68
N ALA A 153 -11.14 -11.76 21.72
CA ALA A 153 -12.47 -12.10 22.24
C ALA A 153 -13.30 -10.87 22.65
N ASP A 154 -12.64 -9.80 23.14
CA ASP A 154 -13.25 -8.52 23.49
C ASP A 154 -13.47 -7.60 22.28
N SER A 155 -13.34 -8.12 21.07
CA SER A 155 -13.42 -7.40 19.79
C SER A 155 -12.35 -6.32 19.58
N SER A 156 -11.32 -6.27 20.40
CA SER A 156 -10.19 -5.33 20.25
C SER A 156 -9.08 -5.90 19.34
N ALA A 157 -8.21 -5.02 18.85
CA ALA A 157 -7.04 -5.42 18.07
C ALA A 157 -5.94 -6.05 18.93
N TYR A 158 -5.20 -6.99 18.34
CA TYR A 158 -3.92 -7.42 18.90
C TYR A 158 -2.89 -6.29 18.69
N LYS A 159 -2.43 -5.68 19.79
CA LYS A 159 -1.43 -4.59 19.73
C LYS A 159 0.00 -5.09 19.50
N GLN A 160 0.28 -6.37 19.71
CA GLN A 160 1.59 -7.00 19.51
C GLN A 160 1.54 -8.05 18.41
N TYR A 161 2.43 -7.93 17.42
CA TYR A 161 2.53 -8.86 16.31
C TYR A 161 2.74 -10.32 16.73
N GLY A 162 3.58 -10.56 17.76
CA GLY A 162 3.83 -11.93 18.24
C GLY A 162 2.57 -12.64 18.71
N ALA A 163 1.71 -11.96 19.48
CA ALA A 163 0.43 -12.49 19.94
C ALA A 163 -0.55 -12.69 18.77
N PHE A 164 -0.62 -11.75 17.83
CA PHE A 164 -1.42 -11.88 16.62
C PHE A 164 -1.00 -13.09 15.78
N LYS A 165 0.32 -13.20 15.49
CA LYS A 165 0.88 -14.32 14.73
C LYS A 165 0.59 -15.66 15.40
N LYS A 166 0.72 -15.76 16.74
CA LYS A 166 0.42 -16.96 17.51
C LYS A 166 -1.05 -17.37 17.30
N ASN A 167 -1.98 -16.41 17.48
CA ASN A 167 -3.40 -16.64 17.25
C ASN A 167 -3.70 -17.15 15.83
N MET A 168 -3.12 -16.50 14.81
CA MET A 168 -3.30 -16.96 13.43
C MET A 168 -2.79 -18.38 13.19
N LEU A 169 -1.62 -18.73 13.72
CA LEU A 169 -1.03 -20.06 13.53
C LEU A 169 -1.80 -21.15 14.27
N GLU A 170 -2.40 -20.85 15.42
CA GLU A 170 -3.28 -21.75 16.17
C GLU A 170 -4.60 -22.00 15.42
N ASN A 171 -5.09 -21.00 14.69
CA ASN A 171 -6.34 -21.06 13.93
C ASN A 171 -6.15 -21.31 12.42
N LYS A 172 -4.98 -21.85 11.99
CA LYS A 172 -4.73 -22.08 10.53
C LYS A 172 -5.74 -23.03 9.87
N LYS A 173 -6.38 -23.92 10.62
CA LYS A 173 -7.47 -24.80 10.11
C LYS A 173 -8.66 -24.00 9.60
N ASP A 174 -8.83 -22.79 10.11
CA ASP A 174 -9.92 -21.86 9.77
C ASP A 174 -9.53 -20.87 8.68
N PHE A 175 -8.34 -21.05 8.07
CA PHE A 175 -7.97 -20.27 6.89
C PHE A 175 -8.91 -20.59 5.75
N ASN A 176 -9.41 -19.54 5.16
CA ASN A 176 -10.40 -19.66 4.11
C ASN A 176 -9.84 -20.41 2.90
N LYS A 177 -10.53 -21.45 2.47
CA LYS A 177 -10.20 -22.15 1.23
C LYS A 177 -10.48 -21.25 0.02
N LEU A 178 -9.78 -21.52 -1.08
CA LEU A 178 -10.05 -20.86 -2.36
C LEU A 178 -11.47 -21.24 -2.84
N GLU A 179 -12.23 -20.24 -3.24
CA GLU A 179 -13.60 -20.40 -3.72
C GLU A 179 -13.76 -19.81 -5.12
N ASN A 180 -14.07 -20.65 -6.09
CA ASN A 180 -14.31 -20.25 -7.48
C ASN A 180 -15.66 -20.79 -7.97
N PRO A 181 -16.79 -20.34 -7.42
CA PRO A 181 -18.10 -20.76 -7.89
C PRO A 181 -18.34 -20.23 -9.31
N LYS A 182 -19.21 -20.92 -10.04
CA LYS A 182 -19.67 -20.42 -11.34
C LYS A 182 -20.50 -19.16 -11.13
N ILE A 183 -20.04 -18.03 -11.66
CA ILE A 183 -20.74 -16.75 -11.60
C ILE A 183 -21.45 -16.50 -12.92
N THR A 184 -22.73 -16.16 -12.87
CA THR A 184 -23.50 -15.77 -14.04
C THR A 184 -23.52 -14.26 -14.16
N PHE A 185 -22.74 -13.71 -15.09
CA PHE A 185 -22.76 -12.28 -15.39
C PHE A 185 -23.83 -11.94 -16.42
N ILE A 186 -24.35 -10.70 -16.36
CA ILE A 186 -25.31 -10.18 -17.32
C ILE A 186 -24.70 -10.20 -18.73
N LYS A 187 -25.36 -10.93 -19.66
CA LYS A 187 -24.95 -10.99 -21.07
C LYS A 187 -25.53 -9.87 -21.90
N LYS A 188 -26.72 -9.37 -21.52
CA LYS A 188 -27.38 -8.28 -22.24
C LYS A 188 -26.62 -6.97 -22.01
N ASN A 189 -26.18 -6.34 -23.11
CA ASN A 189 -25.55 -5.03 -23.01
C ASN A 189 -26.58 -4.02 -22.48
N ILE A 190 -26.22 -3.35 -21.38
CA ILE A 190 -27.03 -2.30 -20.77
C ILE A 190 -26.49 -0.95 -21.26
N ALA A 191 -27.32 -0.22 -21.99
CA ALA A 191 -26.95 1.09 -22.55
C ALA A 191 -27.01 2.20 -21.49
N PHE A 192 -26.06 2.18 -20.54
CA PHE A 192 -25.86 3.31 -19.63
C PHE A 192 -25.32 4.52 -20.42
N LYS A 193 -25.77 5.69 -20.08
CA LYS A 193 -25.14 6.95 -20.51
C LYS A 193 -23.96 7.24 -19.56
N LYS A 194 -22.88 7.81 -20.08
CA LYS A 194 -21.69 8.20 -19.32
C LYS A 194 -20.86 7.01 -18.79
N LEU A 195 -20.66 5.98 -19.60
CA LEU A 195 -19.60 4.99 -19.39
C LEU A 195 -18.25 5.65 -19.68
N PHE A 196 -17.23 5.15 -19.03
CA PHE A 196 -15.84 5.46 -19.30
C PHE A 196 -15.26 4.24 -20.05
N GLU A 197 -14.84 4.43 -21.29
CA GLU A 197 -14.34 3.32 -22.09
C GLU A 197 -12.84 3.11 -21.84
N PRO A 198 -12.33 1.87 -21.98
CA PRO A 198 -10.91 1.54 -21.72
C PRO A 198 -9.92 2.41 -22.52
N GLU A 199 -10.29 2.81 -23.73
CA GLU A 199 -9.48 3.65 -24.61
C GLU A 199 -9.23 5.05 -23.99
N GLU A 200 -10.22 5.60 -23.27
CA GLU A 200 -10.08 6.87 -22.56
C GLU A 200 -9.07 6.79 -21.40
N LEU A 201 -8.86 5.57 -20.86
CA LEU A 201 -7.83 5.31 -19.84
C LEU A 201 -6.43 5.38 -20.44
N SER A 202 -6.21 4.79 -21.62
CA SER A 202 -4.89 4.82 -22.26
C SER A 202 -4.50 6.23 -22.70
N GLU A 203 -5.43 7.00 -23.27
CA GLU A 203 -5.20 8.40 -23.64
C GLU A 203 -4.85 9.29 -22.44
N PHE A 204 -5.48 9.04 -21.29
CA PHE A 204 -5.17 9.74 -20.05
C PHE A 204 -3.73 9.49 -19.60
N TRP A 205 -3.24 8.22 -19.75
CA TRP A 205 -1.87 7.87 -19.37
C TRP A 205 -0.82 8.51 -20.23
N ASP A 206 -1.00 8.44 -21.52
CA ASP A 206 -0.02 8.96 -22.48
C ASP A 206 0.21 10.46 -22.31
N LYS A 207 -0.83 11.19 -21.91
CA LYS A 207 -0.74 12.64 -21.60
C LYS A 207 0.01 12.95 -20.29
N HIS A 208 0.11 11.99 -19.36
CA HIS A 208 0.64 12.21 -18.01
C HIS A 208 1.90 11.40 -17.71
N LEU A 209 2.39 10.61 -18.67
CA LEU A 209 3.64 9.86 -18.56
C LEU A 209 4.81 10.81 -18.26
N LYS A 210 5.51 10.56 -17.15
CA LYS A 210 6.78 11.22 -16.87
C LYS A 210 7.86 10.56 -17.73
N PRO A 211 8.69 11.31 -18.47
CA PRO A 211 9.70 10.77 -19.39
C PRO A 211 10.67 9.79 -18.73
N ASP A 212 11.00 10.00 -17.45
CA ASP A 212 11.99 9.22 -16.71
C ASP A 212 11.38 8.04 -15.91
N TYR A 213 10.06 7.84 -15.99
CA TYR A 213 9.41 6.74 -15.26
C TYR A 213 9.51 5.45 -16.06
N THR A 214 10.10 4.42 -15.44
CA THR A 214 10.17 3.07 -15.97
C THR A 214 9.39 2.15 -15.06
N PRO A 215 8.19 1.67 -15.48
CA PRO A 215 7.40 0.79 -14.64
C PRO A 215 8.15 -0.50 -14.35
N LEU A 216 8.18 -0.87 -13.07
CA LEU A 216 8.74 -2.15 -12.65
C LEU A 216 7.71 -3.27 -12.84
N GLU A 217 6.43 -2.95 -12.64
CA GLU A 217 5.33 -3.89 -12.69
C GLU A 217 4.21 -3.37 -13.60
N ILE A 218 3.50 -4.30 -14.23
CA ILE A 218 2.35 -4.07 -15.10
C ILE A 218 1.11 -4.69 -14.46
N GLY A 219 -0.01 -4.00 -14.49
CA GLY A 219 -1.26 -4.41 -13.83
C GLY A 219 -1.99 -5.56 -14.53
N LYS A 220 -1.34 -6.69 -14.75
CA LYS A 220 -1.91 -7.90 -15.36
C LYS A 220 -1.86 -9.09 -14.41
N ARG A 221 -3.01 -9.72 -14.16
CA ARG A 221 -3.13 -10.89 -13.28
C ARG A 221 -2.21 -12.05 -13.71
N GLU A 222 -2.05 -12.28 -15.00
CA GLU A 222 -1.20 -13.35 -15.53
C GLU A 222 0.25 -13.26 -15.06
N ILE A 223 0.79 -12.03 -14.92
CA ILE A 223 2.15 -11.80 -14.41
C ILE A 223 2.26 -12.28 -12.96
N ALA A 224 1.28 -11.93 -12.11
CA ALA A 224 1.23 -12.41 -10.75
C ALA A 224 1.13 -13.94 -10.68
N LEU A 225 0.24 -14.55 -11.47
CA LEU A 225 0.08 -16.01 -11.52
C LEU A 225 1.36 -16.71 -12.00
N THR A 226 2.07 -16.12 -12.96
CA THR A 226 3.38 -16.62 -13.41
C THR A 226 4.41 -16.57 -12.29
N THR A 227 4.42 -15.48 -11.49
CA THR A 227 5.26 -15.39 -10.30
C THR A 227 4.90 -16.45 -9.28
N LEU A 228 3.59 -16.71 -9.03
CA LEU A 228 3.13 -17.77 -8.12
C LEU A 228 3.57 -19.17 -8.59
N LYS A 229 3.55 -19.45 -9.88
CA LYS A 229 4.04 -20.72 -10.45
C LYS A 229 5.54 -20.90 -10.22
N ASN A 230 6.31 -19.80 -10.27
CA ASN A 230 7.78 -19.78 -10.21
C ASN A 230 8.33 -19.42 -8.81
N LEU A 231 7.56 -19.57 -7.73
CA LEU A 231 7.99 -19.21 -6.37
C LEU A 231 9.26 -19.93 -5.90
N LYS A 232 9.62 -21.07 -6.49
CA LYS A 232 10.90 -21.77 -6.22
C LYS A 232 12.12 -20.88 -6.49
N ASN A 233 12.03 -19.89 -7.38
CA ASN A 233 13.10 -18.93 -7.64
C ASN A 233 13.41 -18.05 -6.41
N PHE A 234 12.52 -18.01 -5.43
CA PHE A 234 12.66 -17.25 -4.18
C PHE A 234 12.96 -18.16 -2.97
N SER A 235 13.49 -19.38 -3.19
CA SER A 235 13.84 -20.32 -2.11
C SER A 235 14.86 -19.75 -1.12
N GLU A 236 15.77 -18.87 -1.59
CA GLU A 236 16.74 -18.17 -0.75
C GLU A 236 16.19 -16.94 0.00
N TYR A 237 14.91 -16.64 -0.15
CA TYR A 237 14.30 -15.44 0.46
C TYR A 237 14.55 -15.35 1.97
N ASN A 238 14.55 -16.47 2.67
CA ASN A 238 14.78 -16.49 4.11
C ASN A 238 16.13 -15.90 4.52
N ILE A 239 17.15 -16.07 3.67
CA ILE A 239 18.53 -15.65 3.91
C ILE A 239 18.81 -14.29 3.25
N LYS A 240 18.35 -14.11 2.00
CA LYS A 240 18.73 -12.98 1.14
C LYS A 240 17.77 -11.81 1.14
N ARG A 241 16.59 -11.91 1.78
CA ARG A 241 15.56 -10.85 1.75
C ARG A 241 16.01 -9.48 2.23
N ASP A 242 17.10 -9.41 2.96
CA ASP A 242 17.66 -8.18 3.50
C ASP A 242 18.74 -7.58 2.61
N ILE A 243 19.21 -8.31 1.61
CA ILE A 243 20.20 -7.85 0.62
C ILE A 243 19.49 -7.07 -0.47
N LEU A 244 19.85 -5.81 -0.66
CA LEU A 244 19.14 -4.88 -1.53
C LEU A 244 19.22 -5.22 -3.02
N SER A 245 20.29 -5.92 -3.45
CA SER A 245 20.45 -6.42 -4.81
C SER A 245 19.66 -7.70 -5.09
N TYR A 246 19.11 -8.37 -4.05
CA TYR A 246 18.29 -9.56 -4.21
C TYR A 246 16.89 -9.22 -4.72
N GLN A 247 16.50 -9.85 -5.82
CA GLN A 247 15.16 -9.66 -6.37
C GLN A 247 14.11 -10.37 -5.50
N THR A 248 13.12 -9.61 -5.00
CA THR A 248 11.97 -10.14 -4.29
C THR A 248 10.81 -10.47 -5.25
N THR A 249 9.69 -10.97 -4.73
CA THR A 249 8.55 -11.41 -5.57
C THR A 249 7.84 -10.27 -6.29
N HIS A 250 7.95 -9.03 -5.84
CA HIS A 250 7.25 -7.84 -6.34
C HIS A 250 5.71 -7.95 -6.36
N LEU A 251 5.14 -8.89 -5.60
CA LEU A 251 3.69 -9.14 -5.57
C LEU A 251 2.88 -8.12 -4.75
N SER A 252 3.54 -7.15 -4.09
CA SER A 252 2.86 -6.20 -3.20
C SER A 252 1.79 -5.36 -3.89
N ALA A 253 2.01 -4.91 -5.14
CA ALA A 253 1.03 -4.18 -5.92
C ALA A 253 -0.16 -5.07 -6.31
N TYR A 254 0.12 -6.29 -6.76
CA TYR A 254 -0.92 -7.25 -7.16
C TYR A 254 -1.84 -7.64 -6.00
N LEU A 255 -1.29 -7.77 -4.79
CA LEU A 255 -2.08 -7.96 -3.57
C LEU A 255 -2.83 -6.69 -3.16
N ASN A 256 -2.21 -5.49 -3.32
CA ASN A 256 -2.84 -4.23 -2.94
C ASN A 256 -4.05 -3.88 -3.80
N PHE A 257 -4.00 -4.18 -5.10
CA PHE A 257 -5.11 -3.98 -6.03
C PHE A 257 -5.97 -5.24 -6.23
N GLY A 258 -5.62 -6.35 -5.55
CA GLY A 258 -6.41 -7.56 -5.52
C GLY A 258 -6.48 -8.34 -6.82
N LEU A 259 -5.42 -8.29 -7.65
CA LEU A 259 -5.30 -9.13 -8.84
C LEU A 259 -5.12 -10.60 -8.46
N ILE A 260 -4.49 -10.84 -7.30
CA ILE A 260 -4.45 -12.12 -6.61
C ILE A 260 -4.91 -11.93 -5.16
N SER A 261 -5.51 -12.96 -4.57
CA SER A 261 -5.86 -12.94 -3.16
C SER A 261 -4.68 -13.34 -2.27
N GLU A 262 -4.73 -12.94 -1.00
CA GLU A 262 -3.79 -13.38 0.03
C GLU A 262 -3.81 -14.92 0.18
N ARG A 263 -4.95 -15.54 -0.04
CA ARG A 263 -5.16 -16.99 0.01
C ARG A 263 -4.51 -17.69 -1.17
N GLU A 264 -4.63 -17.16 -2.40
CA GLU A 264 -3.91 -17.68 -3.57
C GLU A 264 -2.40 -17.66 -3.33
N PHE A 265 -1.89 -16.55 -2.80
CA PHE A 265 -0.47 -16.43 -2.50
C PHE A 265 -0.04 -17.38 -1.38
N TYR A 266 -0.81 -17.47 -0.29
CA TYR A 266 -0.53 -18.36 0.84
C TYR A 266 -0.46 -19.83 0.42
N TYR A 267 -1.47 -20.32 -0.32
CA TYR A 267 -1.49 -21.71 -0.78
C TYR A 267 -0.40 -22.01 -1.81
N ALA A 268 -0.07 -21.05 -2.68
CA ALA A 268 1.07 -21.20 -3.60
C ALA A 268 2.42 -21.27 -2.84
N LEU A 269 2.57 -20.49 -1.75
CA LEU A 269 3.76 -20.56 -0.89
C LEU A 269 3.88 -21.92 -0.20
N LEU A 270 2.78 -22.45 0.33
CA LEU A 270 2.76 -23.77 0.95
C LEU A 270 3.16 -24.87 -0.02
N ASP A 271 2.60 -24.83 -1.24
CA ASP A 271 2.89 -25.82 -2.29
C ASP A 271 4.34 -25.74 -2.79
N LYS A 272 4.88 -24.56 -3.03
CA LYS A 272 6.18 -24.40 -3.70
C LYS A 272 7.37 -24.30 -2.74
N LEU A 273 7.19 -23.71 -1.54
CA LEU A 273 8.27 -23.39 -0.59
C LEU A 273 8.05 -24.01 0.80
N GLY A 274 6.88 -24.56 1.07
CA GLY A 274 6.54 -25.14 2.37
C GLY A 274 6.23 -24.10 3.46
N ALA A 275 5.79 -24.58 4.62
CA ALA A 275 5.27 -23.77 5.72
C ALA A 275 6.30 -22.87 6.42
N ASN A 276 7.59 -23.13 6.25
CA ASN A 276 8.67 -22.44 6.96
C ASN A 276 9.23 -21.22 6.21
N THR A 277 8.68 -20.88 5.03
CA THR A 277 9.13 -19.70 4.30
C THR A 277 8.76 -18.41 5.02
N GLN A 278 9.71 -17.47 5.10
CA GLN A 278 9.47 -16.14 5.66
C GLN A 278 8.48 -15.31 4.83
N LEU A 279 8.19 -15.68 3.59
CA LEU A 279 7.16 -15.03 2.78
C LEU A 279 5.77 -15.18 3.41
N ILE A 280 5.45 -16.31 4.04
CA ILE A 280 4.19 -16.49 4.80
C ILE A 280 4.11 -15.46 5.94
N ASN A 281 5.21 -15.18 6.63
CA ASN A 281 5.22 -14.14 7.65
C ASN A 281 4.94 -12.73 7.08
N GLN A 282 5.29 -12.46 5.81
CA GLN A 282 4.95 -11.18 5.19
C GLN A 282 3.43 -11.06 4.93
N VAL A 283 2.77 -12.15 4.57
CA VAL A 283 1.30 -12.17 4.43
C VAL A 283 0.64 -11.97 5.81
N ILE A 284 1.14 -12.64 6.86
CA ILE A 284 0.66 -12.44 8.25
C ILE A 284 0.86 -10.98 8.70
N TRP A 285 1.97 -10.33 8.36
CA TRP A 285 2.19 -8.91 8.65
C TRP A 285 1.16 -8.01 7.96
N ARG A 286 0.79 -8.34 6.70
CA ARG A 286 -0.23 -7.62 5.97
C ARG A 286 -1.59 -7.69 6.68
N ASP A 287 -2.02 -8.89 7.07
CA ASP A 287 -3.27 -9.10 7.83
C ASP A 287 -3.23 -8.39 9.18
N TYR A 288 -2.08 -8.40 9.85
CA TYR A 288 -1.90 -7.70 11.13
C TYR A 288 -2.12 -6.19 10.99
N TYR A 289 -1.53 -5.55 9.99
CA TYR A 289 -1.74 -4.12 9.78
C TYR A 289 -3.18 -3.80 9.38
N LEU A 290 -3.83 -4.68 8.62
CA LEU A 290 -5.23 -4.50 8.27
C LEU A 290 -6.15 -4.65 9.50
N CYS A 291 -5.85 -5.62 10.37
CA CYS A 291 -6.53 -5.80 11.65
C CYS A 291 -6.36 -4.56 12.55
N LEU A 292 -5.16 -4.00 12.66
CA LEU A 292 -4.95 -2.75 13.39
C LEU A 292 -5.77 -1.60 12.80
N LEU A 293 -5.80 -1.47 11.47
CA LEU A 293 -6.59 -0.44 10.80
C LEU A 293 -8.09 -0.56 11.12
N ARG A 294 -8.61 -1.80 11.14
CA ARG A 294 -10.03 -2.10 11.37
C ARG A 294 -10.46 -1.90 12.82
N PHE A 295 -9.67 -2.42 13.78
CA PHE A 295 -10.08 -2.54 15.19
C PHE A 295 -9.41 -1.53 16.12
N LEU A 296 -8.54 -0.66 15.62
CA LEU A 296 -7.90 0.39 16.41
C LEU A 296 -8.27 1.77 15.85
N PRO A 297 -9.28 2.45 16.43
CA PRO A 297 -9.90 3.66 15.83
C PRO A 297 -8.92 4.78 15.47
N ASN A 298 -7.87 4.97 16.28
CA ASN A 298 -6.91 6.06 16.10
C ASN A 298 -5.68 5.67 15.23
N ALA A 299 -5.51 4.40 14.89
CA ALA A 299 -4.39 3.96 14.04
C ALA A 299 -4.38 4.64 12.65
N ASN A 300 -5.54 5.12 12.23
CA ASN A 300 -5.76 5.76 10.93
C ASN A 300 -5.77 7.29 10.97
N SER A 301 -5.51 7.92 12.12
CA SER A 301 -5.48 9.38 12.22
C SER A 301 -4.29 9.97 11.45
N TYR A 302 -4.55 10.95 10.59
CA TYR A 302 -3.53 11.77 9.92
C TYR A 302 -3.34 13.14 10.58
N VAL A 303 -4.04 13.40 11.68
CA VAL A 303 -4.07 14.72 12.32
C VAL A 303 -3.29 14.73 13.62
N ASN A 304 -3.47 13.71 14.45
CA ASN A 304 -2.88 13.61 15.77
C ASN A 304 -2.15 12.28 15.95
N HIS A 305 -1.06 12.32 16.70
CA HIS A 305 -0.41 11.11 17.19
C HIS A 305 -1.30 10.41 18.22
N VAL A 306 -1.23 9.08 18.31
CA VAL A 306 -1.93 8.28 19.33
C VAL A 306 -1.36 8.60 20.71
N ASP A 307 -0.05 8.79 20.81
CA ASP A 307 0.62 9.26 22.01
C ASP A 307 0.81 10.78 21.92
N GLU A 308 0.10 11.53 22.75
CA GLU A 308 0.09 13.00 22.73
C GLU A 308 1.47 13.64 22.97
N ARG A 309 2.43 12.91 23.56
CA ARG A 309 3.79 13.40 23.75
C ARG A 309 4.47 13.72 22.43
N TYR A 310 4.19 12.95 21.36
CA TYR A 310 4.71 13.24 20.02
C TYR A 310 4.14 14.52 19.40
N ASN A 311 2.94 14.96 19.84
CA ASN A 311 2.39 16.26 19.43
C ASN A 311 3.14 17.44 20.09
N LYS A 312 3.81 17.21 21.23
CA LYS A 312 4.58 18.22 21.97
C LYS A 312 6.03 18.34 21.50
N LEU A 313 6.52 17.38 20.68
CA LEU A 313 7.88 17.45 20.14
C LEU A 313 8.09 18.71 19.29
N GLU A 314 9.25 19.33 19.48
CA GLU A 314 9.72 20.46 18.66
C GLU A 314 10.26 19.95 17.31
N TRP A 315 9.34 19.49 16.44
CA TRP A 315 9.69 19.08 15.11
C TRP A 315 10.26 20.25 14.29
N LEU A 316 11.27 20.00 13.45
CA LEU A 316 11.77 21.01 12.51
C LEU A 316 10.70 21.40 11.48
N SER A 317 9.76 20.50 11.20
CA SER A 317 8.56 20.78 10.41
C SER A 317 7.38 21.11 11.32
N LYS A 318 7.20 22.37 11.69
CA LYS A 318 5.92 22.82 12.26
C LYS A 318 4.84 22.84 11.18
N LYS A 319 3.54 22.95 11.59
CA LYS A 319 2.38 22.95 10.66
C LYS A 319 2.65 23.76 9.36
N PRO A 320 2.08 23.34 8.21
CA PRO A 320 2.37 23.98 6.94
C PRO A 320 1.92 25.45 6.95
N THR A 321 2.88 26.34 7.03
CA THR A 321 2.71 27.77 6.81
C THR A 321 3.43 28.15 5.52
N LYS A 322 3.13 29.31 4.94
CA LYS A 322 3.86 29.83 3.76
C LYS A 322 5.39 29.90 3.97
N THR A 323 5.84 29.95 5.23
CA THR A 323 7.24 30.00 5.66
C THR A 323 7.95 28.64 5.69
N ILE A 324 7.28 27.49 5.56
CA ILE A 324 7.93 26.16 5.54
C ILE A 324 8.97 26.06 4.42
N LYS A 325 8.69 26.60 3.24
CA LYS A 325 9.60 26.51 2.07
C LYS A 325 10.97 27.17 2.27
N THR A 326 11.12 27.99 3.29
CA THR A 326 12.39 28.66 3.63
C THR A 326 13.07 28.02 4.85
N SER A 327 12.43 27.05 5.52
CA SER A 327 12.99 26.40 6.69
C SER A 327 14.13 25.45 6.35
N GLN A 328 15.02 25.20 7.32
CA GLN A 328 16.10 24.20 7.19
C GLN A 328 15.52 22.80 6.90
N ALA A 329 14.43 22.42 7.57
CA ALA A 329 13.75 21.14 7.33
C ALA A 329 13.28 20.98 5.88
N TRP A 330 12.75 22.04 5.27
CA TRP A 330 12.36 21.99 3.86
C TRP A 330 13.57 21.86 2.93
N LYS A 331 14.67 22.52 3.22
CA LYS A 331 15.89 22.39 2.42
C LYS A 331 16.44 20.98 2.47
N GLU A 332 16.57 20.40 3.65
CA GLU A 332 17.06 19.03 3.86
C GLU A 332 16.10 18.00 3.24
N TRP A 333 14.79 18.19 3.39
CA TRP A 333 13.76 17.38 2.72
C TRP A 333 13.88 17.44 1.19
N THR A 334 14.10 18.62 0.64
CA THR A 334 14.27 18.82 -0.80
C THR A 334 15.52 18.10 -1.31
N LEU A 335 16.62 18.15 -0.56
CA LEU A 335 17.82 17.38 -0.89
C LEU A 335 17.54 15.87 -0.86
N MET A 336 16.80 15.38 0.12
CA MET A 336 16.38 13.97 0.16
C MET A 336 15.54 13.61 -1.08
N MET A 337 14.51 14.38 -1.42
CA MET A 337 13.65 14.11 -2.59
C MET A 337 14.44 14.12 -3.90
N ASN A 338 15.54 14.89 -3.97
CA ASN A 338 16.40 14.97 -5.14
C ASN A 338 17.56 13.95 -5.11
N SER A 339 17.61 13.06 -4.10
CA SER A 339 18.72 12.10 -3.92
C SER A 339 20.08 12.78 -3.80
N GLN A 340 20.16 13.82 -2.99
CA GLN A 340 21.33 14.68 -2.77
C GLN A 340 21.68 14.83 -1.29
N THR A 341 21.35 13.82 -0.47
CA THR A 341 21.64 13.87 0.96
C THR A 341 23.10 13.56 1.29
N GLY A 342 23.82 12.90 0.37
CA GLY A 342 25.14 12.35 0.61
C GLY A 342 25.15 11.07 1.46
N PHE A 343 23.99 10.55 1.84
CA PHE A 343 23.84 9.22 2.43
C PHE A 343 23.45 8.24 1.33
N LEU A 344 24.43 7.50 0.80
CA LEU A 344 24.29 6.76 -0.47
C LEU A 344 23.10 5.80 -0.51
N LEU A 345 22.79 5.07 0.58
CA LEU A 345 21.62 4.19 0.61
C LEU A 345 20.31 4.95 0.54
N ILE A 346 20.23 6.11 1.19
CA ILE A 346 19.05 7.00 1.12
C ILE A 346 18.88 7.48 -0.32
N ASP A 347 19.96 8.03 -0.90
CA ASP A 347 19.91 8.62 -2.24
C ASP A 347 19.59 7.57 -3.30
N ALA A 348 20.14 6.36 -3.20
CA ALA A 348 19.82 5.23 -4.07
C ALA A 348 18.36 4.79 -3.94
N ALA A 349 17.84 4.70 -2.71
CA ALA A 349 16.45 4.32 -2.44
C ALA A 349 15.45 5.33 -3.00
N ILE A 350 15.74 6.62 -2.88
CA ILE A 350 14.90 7.67 -3.45
C ILE A 350 14.92 7.63 -4.99
N LYS A 351 16.09 7.36 -5.61
CA LYS A 351 16.17 7.18 -7.07
C LYS A 351 15.39 5.98 -7.56
N GLU A 352 15.47 4.83 -6.86
CA GLU A 352 14.64 3.65 -7.17
C GLU A 352 13.16 4.03 -7.16
N LEU A 353 12.69 4.65 -6.07
CA LEU A 353 11.29 5.02 -5.92
C LEU A 353 10.79 5.96 -7.01
N ILE A 354 11.52 7.05 -7.26
CA ILE A 354 11.10 8.04 -8.26
C ILE A 354 11.06 7.42 -9.66
N LYS A 355 12.02 6.56 -9.98
CA LYS A 355 12.12 5.95 -11.31
C LYS A 355 11.11 4.83 -11.55
N THR A 356 10.77 4.05 -10.51
CA THR A 356 10.01 2.80 -10.67
C THR A 356 8.69 2.74 -9.94
N GLY A 357 8.44 3.67 -9.02
CA GLY A 357 7.30 3.57 -8.08
C GLY A 357 7.48 2.49 -7.01
N PHE A 358 8.61 1.80 -6.97
CA PHE A 358 8.93 0.77 -6.00
C PHE A 358 10.09 1.18 -5.10
N MET A 359 10.12 0.66 -3.89
CA MET A 359 11.27 0.75 -2.98
C MET A 359 11.35 -0.54 -2.18
N HIS A 360 12.54 -1.13 -2.13
CA HIS A 360 12.78 -2.33 -1.31
C HIS A 360 12.39 -2.08 0.16
N ASN A 361 11.78 -3.07 0.84
CA ASN A 361 11.26 -2.87 2.22
C ASN A 361 12.32 -2.34 3.19
N ARG A 362 13.58 -2.83 3.12
CA ARG A 362 14.68 -2.32 3.95
C ARG A 362 14.97 -0.85 3.70
N CYS A 363 14.88 -0.41 2.46
CA CYS A 363 15.03 1.00 2.11
C CYS A 363 13.89 1.85 2.68
N ARG A 364 12.61 1.34 2.65
CA ARG A 364 11.49 2.04 3.29
C ARG A 364 11.73 2.25 4.78
N MET A 365 12.31 1.24 5.46
CA MET A 365 12.67 1.34 6.86
C MET A 365 13.76 2.40 7.11
N ILE A 366 14.84 2.40 6.30
CA ILE A 366 15.95 3.35 6.44
C ILE A 366 15.45 4.78 6.17
N VAL A 367 14.73 4.98 5.07
CA VAL A 367 14.18 6.29 4.69
C VAL A 367 13.18 6.78 5.75
N GLY A 368 12.39 5.87 6.33
CA GLY A 368 11.50 6.18 7.43
C GLY A 368 12.23 6.72 8.66
N VAL A 369 13.24 6.01 9.12
CA VAL A 369 14.07 6.43 10.25
C VAL A 369 14.83 7.72 9.93
N PHE A 370 15.36 7.86 8.71
CA PHE A 370 16.06 9.06 8.26
C PHE A 370 15.16 10.30 8.32
N SER A 371 13.97 10.21 7.72
CA SER A 371 13.00 11.29 7.71
C SER A 371 12.59 11.75 9.12
N VAL A 372 12.32 10.80 10.01
CA VAL A 372 11.79 11.09 11.34
C VAL A 372 12.88 11.46 12.34
N LYS A 373 13.92 10.64 12.46
CA LYS A 373 14.93 10.78 13.53
C LYS A 373 16.15 11.62 13.13
N TYR A 374 16.37 11.81 11.83
CA TYR A 374 17.53 12.60 11.35
C TYR A 374 17.10 13.90 10.66
N LEU A 375 16.05 13.92 9.86
CA LEU A 375 15.49 15.18 9.36
C LEU A 375 14.58 15.88 10.38
N LEU A 376 14.23 15.20 11.47
CA LEU A 376 13.32 15.68 12.53
C LEU A 376 11.98 16.20 11.96
N ILE A 377 11.45 15.46 10.98
CA ILE A 377 10.21 15.80 10.31
C ILE A 377 9.07 14.96 10.89
N ASN A 378 8.00 15.64 11.31
CA ASN A 378 6.79 14.95 11.76
C ASN A 378 6.21 14.11 10.61
N PRO A 379 6.09 12.78 10.75
CA PRO A 379 5.59 11.90 9.69
C PRO A 379 4.13 12.18 9.29
N LEU A 380 3.37 12.89 10.14
CA LEU A 380 2.00 13.33 9.86
C LEU A 380 1.93 14.68 9.14
N CYS A 381 3.05 15.34 8.88
CA CYS A 381 3.06 16.60 8.16
C CYS A 381 2.61 16.39 6.71
N ARG A 382 1.57 17.13 6.29
CA ARG A 382 0.86 16.89 5.02
C ARG A 382 1.71 17.08 3.76
N TYR A 383 2.74 17.92 3.77
CA TYR A 383 3.52 18.25 2.55
C TYR A 383 4.90 17.62 2.53
N ILE A 384 5.51 17.45 3.69
CA ILE A 384 6.87 16.93 3.85
C ILE A 384 6.91 15.71 4.77
N GLY A 385 5.76 15.22 5.21
CA GLY A 385 5.69 13.99 5.99
C GLY A 385 5.86 12.77 5.10
N LEU A 386 6.57 11.78 5.59
CA LEU A 386 6.89 10.57 4.85
C LEU A 386 5.65 9.82 4.35
N ASN A 387 4.60 9.79 5.18
CA ASN A 387 3.36 9.07 4.80
C ASN A 387 2.69 9.70 3.57
N ASP A 388 2.60 11.03 3.52
CA ASP A 388 2.04 11.75 2.38
C ASP A 388 2.94 11.61 1.14
N TRP A 389 4.26 11.64 1.35
CA TRP A 389 5.22 11.49 0.25
C TRP A 389 5.21 10.08 -0.34
N PHE A 390 5.19 9.03 0.48
CA PHE A 390 5.06 7.65 0.02
C PHE A 390 3.75 7.42 -0.73
N SER A 391 2.63 8.00 -0.28
CA SER A 391 1.36 7.86 -0.98
C SER A 391 1.38 8.44 -2.39
N ARG A 392 2.23 9.44 -2.65
CA ARG A 392 2.39 10.11 -3.95
C ARG A 392 3.41 9.45 -4.88
N HIS A 393 4.19 8.47 -4.41
CA HIS A 393 5.27 7.89 -5.21
C HIS A 393 5.21 6.36 -5.28
N LEU A 394 4.71 5.68 -4.24
CA LEU A 394 4.69 4.22 -4.21
C LEU A 394 3.58 3.66 -5.10
N LEU A 395 3.93 2.67 -5.90
CA LEU A 395 3.03 1.83 -6.68
C LEU A 395 2.05 1.04 -5.79
N ASP A 396 2.57 0.47 -4.72
CA ASP A 396 1.86 -0.42 -3.81
C ASP A 396 1.39 0.28 -2.52
N CYS A 397 1.17 1.60 -2.58
CA CYS A 397 0.81 2.36 -1.39
C CYS A 397 -0.51 1.88 -0.79
N SER A 398 -0.44 1.42 0.44
CA SER A 398 -1.60 1.06 1.26
C SER A 398 -1.51 1.79 2.60
N THR A 399 -2.60 2.41 3.01
CA THR A 399 -2.65 3.15 4.27
C THR A 399 -2.26 2.27 5.46
N SER A 400 -2.79 1.03 5.53
CA SER A 400 -2.47 0.12 6.63
C SER A 400 -0.99 -0.27 6.65
N GLN A 401 -0.46 -0.78 5.54
CA GLN A 401 0.90 -1.28 5.49
C GLN A 401 1.94 -0.16 5.58
N ASN A 402 1.81 0.91 4.80
CA ASN A 402 2.85 1.93 4.75
C ASN A 402 2.88 2.79 6.01
N LYS A 403 1.73 3.31 6.45
CA LYS A 403 1.68 4.16 7.65
C LYS A 403 2.07 3.40 8.90
N LEU A 404 1.43 2.25 9.15
CA LEU A 404 1.69 1.47 10.36
C LEU A 404 3.08 0.85 10.35
N ASN A 405 3.62 0.47 9.18
CA ASN A 405 5.01 0.03 9.09
C ASN A 405 6.00 1.17 9.38
N THR A 406 5.75 2.38 8.90
CA THR A 406 6.57 3.55 9.24
C THR A 406 6.55 3.81 10.75
N GLN A 407 5.38 3.78 11.38
CA GLN A 407 5.25 3.91 12.84
C GLN A 407 5.97 2.78 13.59
N TRP A 408 5.87 1.54 13.09
CA TRP A 408 6.60 0.40 13.65
C TRP A 408 8.11 0.60 13.61
N VAL A 409 8.64 1.00 12.46
CA VAL A 409 10.09 1.12 12.23
C VAL A 409 10.69 2.30 12.96
N THR A 410 9.99 3.42 12.98
CA THR A 410 10.43 4.62 13.68
C THR A 410 10.18 4.55 15.18
N GLU A 411 9.41 3.53 15.63
CA GLU A 411 8.91 3.36 17.00
C GLU A 411 8.07 4.55 17.48
N LEU A 412 7.68 5.37 16.54
CA LEU A 412 6.90 6.55 16.79
C LEU A 412 5.42 6.17 16.73
N ASP A 413 4.74 6.32 17.89
CA ASP A 413 3.28 6.23 17.93
C ASP A 413 2.67 4.88 17.50
N PHE A 414 3.46 3.79 17.56
CA PHE A 414 2.94 2.48 17.20
C PHE A 414 2.13 1.89 18.38
N PRO A 415 0.94 1.32 18.11
CA PRO A 415 0.09 0.74 19.15
C PRO A 415 0.81 -0.33 19.98
N GLY A 416 0.75 -0.20 21.31
CA GLY A 416 1.37 -1.15 22.24
C GLY A 416 2.86 -0.96 22.52
N LYS A 417 3.51 0.01 21.88
CA LYS A 417 4.86 0.45 22.28
C LYS A 417 4.78 1.61 23.26
N LYS A 418 5.61 1.55 24.30
CA LYS A 418 5.77 2.67 25.23
C LYS A 418 6.65 3.73 24.59
N PHE A 419 6.37 4.98 24.89
CA PHE A 419 7.27 6.08 24.57
C PHE A 419 8.58 5.87 25.34
N SER A 420 9.66 5.63 24.64
CA SER A 420 11.00 5.53 25.23
C SER A 420 12.02 6.11 24.26
N PRO A 421 12.51 7.33 24.54
CA PRO A 421 13.54 7.97 23.70
C PRO A 421 14.90 7.28 23.80
N SER A 422 15.15 6.61 24.93
CA SER A 422 16.43 5.97 25.25
C SER A 422 16.46 4.47 24.94
N GLU A 423 15.29 3.82 24.78
CA GLU A 423 15.26 2.43 24.38
C GLU A 423 15.53 2.35 22.86
N ALA A 424 16.58 1.65 22.55
CA ALA A 424 16.97 1.39 21.17
C ALA A 424 15.83 0.71 20.41
N PRO A 425 15.62 1.08 19.15
CA PRO A 425 14.64 0.43 18.30
C PRO A 425 14.92 -1.06 18.21
N ILE A 426 13.86 -1.81 17.88
CA ILE A 426 13.80 -3.24 17.62
C ILE A 426 15.18 -3.85 17.36
N ALA A 427 15.63 -4.74 18.24
CA ALA A 427 16.97 -5.36 18.26
C ALA A 427 18.10 -4.54 18.91
N GLY A 428 17.80 -3.62 19.82
CA GLY A 428 18.79 -3.08 20.77
C GLY A 428 19.83 -2.12 20.20
N ARG A 429 19.66 -1.65 18.94
CA ARG A 429 20.55 -0.63 18.36
C ARG A 429 19.74 0.34 17.47
N PRO A 430 20.02 1.66 17.56
CA PRO A 430 19.44 2.61 16.63
C PRO A 430 19.77 2.15 15.20
N MET A 431 18.78 2.22 14.31
CA MET A 431 19.03 1.98 12.89
C MET A 431 19.93 3.12 12.42
N SER A 432 21.24 2.87 12.42
CA SER A 432 22.24 3.83 11.96
C SER A 432 22.07 4.02 10.46
N ILE A 433 22.16 5.27 10.01
CA ILE A 433 22.26 5.59 8.58
C ILE A 433 23.72 5.56 8.09
N SER A 434 24.63 5.05 8.93
CA SER A 434 26.08 5.00 8.68
C SER A 434 26.49 3.82 7.79
N ASN A 435 27.76 3.76 7.48
CA ASN A 435 28.44 2.72 6.69
C ASN A 435 28.13 1.28 7.08
N THR A 436 27.75 1.02 8.35
CA THR A 436 27.33 -0.30 8.81
C THR A 436 26.12 -0.83 8.07
N MET A 437 25.25 0.06 7.56
CA MET A 437 24.08 -0.32 6.77
C MET A 437 24.47 -0.78 5.38
N ILE A 438 25.43 -0.11 4.73
CA ILE A 438 25.93 -0.53 3.42
C ILE A 438 26.56 -1.91 3.56
N LYS A 439 27.46 -2.12 4.54
CA LYS A 439 28.09 -3.43 4.81
C LYS A 439 27.07 -4.55 5.03
N LYS A 440 25.94 -4.23 5.65
CA LYS A 440 24.92 -5.23 6.02
C LYS A 440 23.98 -5.58 4.88
N TRP A 441 23.55 -4.59 4.09
CA TRP A 441 22.43 -4.76 3.15
C TRP A 441 22.82 -4.59 1.68
N ASP A 442 23.97 -3.97 1.41
CA ASP A 442 24.56 -3.84 0.06
C ASP A 442 26.08 -4.00 0.12
N PRO A 443 26.60 -5.15 0.66
CA PRO A 443 28.03 -5.34 0.91
C PRO A 443 28.91 -5.16 -0.32
N ASP A 444 28.37 -5.50 -1.48
CA ASP A 444 29.05 -5.40 -2.78
C ASP A 444 28.75 -4.07 -3.50
N CYS A 445 28.00 -3.16 -2.86
CA CYS A 445 27.56 -1.87 -3.39
C CYS A 445 26.82 -1.96 -4.74
N LEU A 446 26.23 -3.11 -5.05
CA LEU A 446 25.51 -3.34 -6.31
C LEU A 446 24.26 -2.48 -6.42
N TYR A 447 23.51 -2.34 -5.33
CA TYR A 447 22.32 -1.52 -5.28
C TYR A 447 22.65 -0.04 -5.43
N ILE A 448 23.63 0.45 -4.68
CA ILE A 448 24.12 1.84 -4.78
C ILE A 448 24.57 2.14 -6.20
N LYS A 449 25.42 1.30 -6.79
CA LYS A 449 25.95 1.50 -8.16
C LYS A 449 24.85 1.46 -9.23
N LYS A 450 23.84 0.62 -9.06
CA LYS A 450 22.67 0.54 -9.96
C LYS A 450 21.87 1.84 -9.97
N TRP A 451 21.58 2.41 -8.80
CA TRP A 451 20.70 3.57 -8.69
C TRP A 451 21.43 4.91 -8.71
N LEU A 452 22.74 4.92 -8.42
CA LEU A 452 23.62 6.07 -8.53
C LEU A 452 24.74 5.77 -9.54
N PRO A 453 24.45 5.75 -10.85
CA PRO A 453 25.37 5.25 -11.86
C PRO A 453 26.69 6.05 -11.97
N LYS A 454 26.74 7.31 -11.52
CA LYS A 454 27.98 8.08 -11.39
C LYS A 454 29.00 7.42 -10.44
N LEU A 455 28.54 6.57 -9.55
CA LEU A 455 29.35 5.84 -8.59
C LEU A 455 29.77 4.43 -9.07
N ALA A 456 29.37 4.00 -10.27
CA ALA A 456 29.56 2.64 -10.76
C ALA A 456 31.04 2.18 -10.75
N ASN A 457 31.96 3.07 -11.06
CA ASN A 457 33.39 2.77 -11.14
C ASN A 457 34.17 3.10 -9.86
N ILE A 458 33.47 3.52 -8.78
CA ILE A 458 34.12 3.82 -7.51
C ILE A 458 34.35 2.54 -6.70
N ASP A 459 35.51 2.46 -6.05
CA ASP A 459 35.86 1.32 -5.18
C ASP A 459 34.86 1.18 -4.03
N ASN A 460 34.46 -0.07 -3.72
CA ASN A 460 33.48 -0.36 -2.67
C ASN A 460 33.90 0.15 -1.28
N LYS A 461 35.23 0.15 -0.98
CA LYS A 461 35.76 0.67 0.30
C LYS A 461 35.52 2.18 0.43
N ILE A 462 35.56 2.90 -0.69
CA ILE A 462 35.25 4.35 -0.72
C ILE A 462 33.75 4.54 -0.52
N LEU A 463 32.90 3.78 -1.24
CA LEU A 463 31.45 3.86 -1.10
C LEU A 463 30.99 3.52 0.33
N ILE A 464 31.56 2.47 0.91
CA ILE A 464 31.30 2.09 2.31
C ILE A 464 31.77 3.16 3.29
N GLY A 465 32.83 3.90 2.97
CA GLY A 465 33.39 4.98 3.79
C GLY A 465 32.92 6.39 3.37
N TRP A 466 31.88 6.51 2.57
CA TRP A 466 31.46 7.77 1.94
C TRP A 466 31.22 8.93 2.93
N ASP A 467 30.72 8.65 4.11
CA ASP A 467 30.49 9.64 5.16
C ASP A 467 31.77 10.42 5.60
N THR A 468 32.96 9.85 5.36
CA THR A 468 34.25 10.46 5.68
C THR A 468 35.21 10.59 4.49
N LYS A 469 34.94 9.87 3.39
CA LYS A 469 35.83 9.76 2.21
C LYS A 469 35.14 10.20 0.92
N TYR A 470 34.18 11.12 1.02
CA TYR A 470 33.40 11.61 -0.11
C TYR A 470 34.23 12.41 -1.12
N ASP A 471 33.78 12.40 -2.38
CA ASP A 471 34.23 13.31 -3.44
C ASP A 471 33.00 14.09 -3.96
N GLU A 472 32.91 15.37 -3.58
CA GLU A 472 31.79 16.24 -3.93
C GLU A 472 31.65 16.48 -5.44
N LYS A 473 32.69 16.19 -6.26
CA LYS A 473 32.60 16.27 -7.73
C LYS A 473 31.76 15.15 -8.32
N ILE A 474 31.65 14.01 -7.61
CA ILE A 474 30.96 12.81 -8.08
C ILE A 474 29.55 12.74 -7.48
N HIS A 475 29.43 12.89 -6.15
CA HIS A 475 28.18 12.86 -5.41
C HIS A 475 28.31 13.71 -4.12
N PRO A 476 27.22 14.36 -3.66
CA PRO A 476 27.28 15.25 -2.50
C PRO A 476 27.87 14.57 -1.24
N LYS A 477 28.48 15.39 -0.40
CA LYS A 477 28.82 14.99 0.98
C LYS A 477 27.56 14.85 1.82
N PRO A 478 27.62 14.10 2.96
CA PRO A 478 26.52 14.06 3.92
C PRO A 478 26.10 15.46 4.39
N ILE A 479 24.80 15.75 4.32
CA ILE A 479 24.21 17.07 4.65
C ILE A 479 24.33 17.43 6.14
N PHE A 480 24.65 16.47 6.99
CA PHE A 480 24.95 16.65 8.42
C PHE A 480 25.77 15.46 8.96
N ASN A 481 26.32 15.62 10.17
CA ASN A 481 26.89 14.51 10.91
C ASN A 481 25.77 13.67 11.53
N ALA A 482 25.71 12.37 11.18
CA ALA A 482 24.64 11.47 11.61
C ALA A 482 24.56 11.30 13.13
N LYS A 483 25.73 11.25 13.83
CA LYS A 483 25.78 11.10 15.29
C LYS A 483 25.22 12.33 16.01
N ASP A 484 25.60 13.52 15.54
CA ASP A 484 25.16 14.78 16.14
C ASP A 484 23.66 14.96 15.97
N ARG A 485 23.13 14.68 14.78
CA ARG A 485 21.70 14.77 14.50
C ARG A 485 20.89 13.75 15.29
N TYR A 486 21.39 12.55 15.50
CA TYR A 486 20.73 11.55 16.35
C TYR A 486 20.71 11.98 17.83
N ASN A 487 21.80 12.60 18.33
CA ASN A 487 21.84 13.15 19.68
C ASN A 487 20.82 14.29 19.86
N GLU A 488 20.61 15.13 18.83
CA GLU A 488 19.57 16.16 18.82
C GLU A 488 18.18 15.52 18.95
N TRP A 489 17.88 14.46 18.19
CA TRP A 489 16.64 13.69 18.35
C TRP A 489 16.42 13.20 19.78
N ILE A 490 17.44 12.58 20.38
CA ILE A 490 17.36 12.11 21.77
C ILE A 490 17.08 13.25 22.74
N SER A 491 17.74 14.40 22.55
CA SER A 491 17.55 15.59 23.39
C SER A 491 16.10 16.12 23.28
N LEU A 492 15.54 16.20 22.07
CA LEU A 492 14.15 16.61 21.85
C LEU A 492 13.16 15.67 22.55
N CYS A 493 13.38 14.36 22.44
CA CYS A 493 12.53 13.37 23.10
C CYS A 493 12.56 13.48 24.64
N LYS A 494 13.73 13.76 25.24
CA LYS A 494 13.86 13.93 26.69
C LYS A 494 13.09 15.14 27.23
N LYS A 495 12.87 16.18 26.43
CA LYS A 495 12.11 17.37 26.83
C LYS A 495 10.62 17.13 27.02
N VAL A 496 10.06 16.04 26.46
CA VAL A 496 8.63 15.73 26.49
C VAL A 496 8.31 14.44 27.25
N GLN A 497 9.31 13.82 27.87
CA GLN A 497 9.14 12.75 28.86
C GLN A 497 8.51 13.26 30.12
#